data_b691fd54656d514ca8cf2669c0d67f46
#
_entry.id   b691fd54656d514ca8cf2669c0d67f46
#
_cell.length_a   1.000
_cell.length_b   1.000
_cell.length_c   1.000
_cell.angle_alpha   90.00
_cell.angle_beta   90.00
_cell.angle_gamma   90.00
#
_symmetry.space_group_name_H-M   'P 1'
#
loop_
_entity.id
_entity.type
_entity.pdbx_description
1 polymer ?
#
loop_
_entity_poly.entity_id
_entity_poly.type
_entity_poly.pdbx_seq_one_letter_code
_entity_poly.pdbx_strand_id
1 'polypeptide(L)'
;NTEKYLQQAIESICQQTLYELEIIIIDDGSTDESPSIFYQLAKQDYRIRVYRQNNQGLSITRNTGMEYATGQYIYFMDSDDWLETDALELCYQKCEAEQLDFVFFDAENFFEEIMENIPSVTYSHTKELEDKIYEGRNVLDIQIKKYQFTPSACLNFIRRSFLQKHVLKFYPHILHEDQLFTSLLYLQAQNVGLIKRNFFHRRMRPNSIMTSRFTWKNISSYLTVVHELNKFGQKQSYEIRETIHRFLSQMLDAAVWQAHALPLQHRIKLFILCLTKYRKYVTLRTLAVLMMKRKK
;
A
#
# COMPACT_ATOMS: atom_id res chain seq x y z
N ASN A 1 2.71 0.17 17.94
CA ASN A 1 1.79 0.44 19.08
C ASN A 1 0.35 0.28 18.59
N THR A 2 -0.20 -0.91 18.68
CA THR A 2 -1.54 -1.28 18.22
C THR A 2 -2.21 -2.27 19.16
N GLU A 3 -1.87 -2.24 20.45
CA GLU A 3 -2.34 -3.21 21.48
C GLU A 3 -3.85 -3.44 21.44
N LYS A 4 -4.64 -2.40 21.17
CA LYS A 4 -6.11 -2.46 21.13
C LYS A 4 -6.63 -3.38 19.99
N TYR A 5 -5.91 -3.51 18.89
CA TYR A 5 -6.38 -4.13 17.66
C TYR A 5 -5.61 -5.38 17.26
N LEU A 6 -4.37 -5.49 17.77
CA LEU A 6 -3.40 -6.48 17.37
C LEU A 6 -3.89 -7.92 17.54
N GLN A 7 -4.62 -8.21 18.61
CA GLN A 7 -5.17 -9.53 18.86
C GLN A 7 -6.12 -9.95 17.73
N GLN A 8 -7.09 -9.11 17.37
CA GLN A 8 -8.03 -9.37 16.27
C GLN A 8 -7.30 -9.56 14.93
N ALA A 9 -6.30 -8.74 14.66
CA ALA A 9 -5.52 -8.83 13.44
C ALA A 9 -4.81 -10.19 13.32
N ILE A 10 -4.10 -10.62 14.37
CA ILE A 10 -3.38 -11.90 14.37
C ILE A 10 -4.36 -13.08 14.34
N GLU A 11 -5.42 -13.05 15.14
CA GLU A 11 -6.43 -14.11 15.17
C GLU A 11 -7.11 -14.31 13.81
N SER A 12 -7.36 -13.23 13.04
CA SER A 12 -7.95 -13.33 11.70
C SER A 12 -7.04 -14.09 10.72
N ILE A 13 -5.72 -14.07 10.93
CA ILE A 13 -4.76 -14.87 10.15
C ILE A 13 -4.65 -16.28 10.69
N CYS A 14 -4.66 -16.48 12.00
CA CYS A 14 -4.65 -17.82 12.62
C CYS A 14 -5.87 -18.66 12.23
N GLN A 15 -7.01 -18.00 12.02
CA GLN A 15 -8.30 -18.61 11.67
C GLN A 15 -8.51 -18.84 10.18
N GLN A 16 -7.52 -18.54 9.32
CA GLN A 16 -7.63 -18.79 7.89
C GLN A 16 -7.85 -20.27 7.60
N THR A 17 -8.72 -20.56 6.62
CA THR A 17 -8.97 -21.94 6.13
C THR A 17 -7.76 -22.55 5.44
N LEU A 18 -6.88 -21.74 4.88
CA LEU A 18 -5.54 -22.16 4.44
C LEU A 18 -4.68 -22.43 5.66
N TYR A 19 -4.45 -23.71 5.98
CA TYR A 19 -3.69 -24.11 7.16
C TYR A 19 -2.18 -23.95 7.00
N GLU A 20 -1.66 -24.17 5.81
CA GLU A 20 -0.23 -24.15 5.50
C GLU A 20 0.31 -22.70 5.44
N LEU A 21 0.38 -22.06 6.61
CA LEU A 21 0.85 -20.68 6.78
C LEU A 21 2.07 -20.62 7.69
N GLU A 22 2.99 -19.72 7.40
CA GLU A 22 3.91 -19.14 8.37
C GLU A 22 3.47 -17.69 8.67
N ILE A 23 3.32 -17.36 9.95
CA ILE A 23 2.87 -16.03 10.40
C ILE A 23 4.07 -15.30 10.99
N ILE A 24 4.60 -14.34 10.27
CA ILE A 24 5.80 -13.59 10.64
C ILE A 24 5.40 -12.25 11.23
N ILE A 25 5.62 -12.06 12.52
CA ILE A 25 5.37 -10.82 13.23
C ILE A 25 6.71 -10.08 13.41
N ILE A 26 6.81 -8.88 12.86
CA ILE A 26 7.97 -8.00 13.07
C ILE A 26 7.55 -6.87 14.01
N ASP A 27 8.04 -6.91 15.24
CA ASP A 27 7.88 -5.81 16.20
C ASP A 27 8.94 -4.73 15.95
N ASP A 28 8.50 -3.59 15.43
CA ASP A 28 9.35 -2.43 15.11
C ASP A 28 9.51 -1.49 16.33
N GLY A 29 9.80 -2.09 17.50
CA GLY A 29 10.08 -1.36 18.72
C GLY A 29 8.84 -0.83 19.44
N SER A 30 7.79 -1.64 19.55
CA SER A 30 6.59 -1.30 20.33
C SER A 30 6.90 -1.01 21.80
N THR A 31 6.20 -0.03 22.35
CA THR A 31 6.34 0.46 23.74
C THR A 31 5.06 0.33 24.56
N ASP A 32 3.98 -0.16 23.94
CA ASP A 32 2.70 -0.52 24.58
C ASP A 32 2.65 -2.02 24.91
N GLU A 33 1.47 -2.58 25.20
CA GLU A 33 1.29 -3.98 25.52
C GLU A 33 1.30 -4.92 24.28
N SER A 34 1.55 -4.40 23.07
CA SER A 34 1.65 -5.24 21.87
C SER A 34 2.61 -6.42 22.01
N PRO A 35 3.81 -6.29 22.64
CA PRO A 35 4.72 -7.42 22.87
C PRO A 35 4.08 -8.54 23.70
N SER A 36 3.35 -8.21 24.74
CA SER A 36 2.67 -9.20 25.59
C SER A 36 1.66 -10.02 24.78
N ILE A 37 0.87 -9.36 23.94
CA ILE A 37 -0.18 -9.95 23.11
C ILE A 37 0.42 -10.94 22.11
N PHE A 38 1.36 -10.51 21.25
CA PHE A 38 1.87 -11.40 20.21
C PHE A 38 2.72 -12.55 20.77
N TYR A 39 3.44 -12.39 21.90
CA TYR A 39 4.12 -13.51 22.54
C TYR A 39 3.15 -14.51 23.19
N GLN A 40 2.01 -14.04 23.69
CA GLN A 40 0.96 -14.94 24.19
C GLN A 40 0.36 -15.78 23.05
N LEU A 41 0.03 -15.13 21.91
CA LEU A 41 -0.53 -15.81 20.74
C LEU A 41 0.48 -16.79 20.11
N ALA A 42 1.76 -16.44 20.08
CA ALA A 42 2.83 -17.32 19.58
C ALA A 42 3.03 -18.60 20.44
N LYS A 43 2.61 -18.59 21.70
CA LYS A 43 2.58 -19.82 22.52
C LYS A 43 1.39 -20.72 22.20
N GLN A 44 0.34 -20.18 21.61
CA GLN A 44 -0.90 -20.90 21.28
C GLN A 44 -0.90 -21.45 19.85
N ASP A 45 -0.18 -20.79 18.93
CA ASP A 45 -0.11 -21.16 17.51
C ASP A 45 1.37 -21.23 17.06
N TYR A 46 1.87 -22.43 16.80
CA TYR A 46 3.27 -22.70 16.42
C TYR A 46 3.66 -22.11 15.06
N ARG A 47 2.69 -21.70 14.23
CA ARG A 47 2.91 -21.05 12.95
C ARG A 47 3.41 -19.60 13.10
N ILE A 48 3.23 -19.00 14.31
CA ILE A 48 3.64 -17.63 14.60
C ILE A 48 5.12 -17.60 14.97
N ARG A 49 5.87 -16.80 14.24
CA ARG A 49 7.27 -16.45 14.51
C ARG A 49 7.39 -14.95 14.77
N VAL A 50 7.97 -14.58 15.90
CA VAL A 50 8.10 -13.18 16.32
C VAL A 50 9.56 -12.75 16.24
N TYR A 51 9.79 -11.62 15.59
CA TYR A 51 11.09 -10.96 15.51
C TYR A 51 10.96 -9.52 16.00
N ARG A 52 11.95 -9.04 16.73
CA ARG A 52 11.97 -7.68 17.25
C ARG A 52 13.16 -6.91 16.71
N GLN A 53 12.92 -5.66 16.32
CA GLN A 53 13.96 -4.71 15.89
C GLN A 53 13.75 -3.35 16.56
N ASN A 54 14.79 -2.50 16.53
CA ASN A 54 14.62 -1.08 16.86
C ASN A 54 13.73 -0.42 15.81
N ASN A 55 12.96 0.59 16.19
CA ASN A 55 12.05 1.28 15.27
C ASN A 55 12.78 1.86 14.05
N GLN A 56 12.49 1.33 12.87
CA GLN A 56 13.05 1.70 11.58
C GLN A 56 11.96 2.11 10.55
N GLY A 57 10.69 1.96 10.94
CA GLY A 57 9.52 2.32 10.14
C GLY A 57 9.03 1.19 9.22
N LEU A 58 7.79 1.37 8.75
CA LEU A 58 6.98 0.34 8.08
C LEU A 58 7.68 -0.31 6.87
N SER A 59 8.34 0.48 6.01
CA SER A 59 9.06 -0.06 4.84
C SER A 59 10.13 -1.07 5.22
N ILE A 60 10.95 -0.76 6.22
CA ILE A 60 12.02 -1.66 6.66
C ILE A 60 11.42 -2.87 7.37
N THR A 61 10.39 -2.67 8.16
CA THR A 61 9.65 -3.74 8.84
C THR A 61 9.08 -4.77 7.86
N ARG A 62 8.43 -4.31 6.79
CA ARG A 62 7.93 -5.21 5.74
C ARG A 62 9.07 -5.90 4.98
N ASN A 63 10.17 -5.21 4.69
CA ASN A 63 11.34 -5.80 4.05
C ASN A 63 11.99 -6.88 4.93
N THR A 64 12.10 -6.64 6.24
CA THR A 64 12.59 -7.63 7.21
C THR A 64 11.68 -8.87 7.22
N GLY A 65 10.36 -8.68 7.23
CA GLY A 65 9.41 -9.80 7.12
C GLY A 65 9.61 -10.62 5.84
N MET A 66 9.83 -9.94 4.69
CA MET A 66 10.12 -10.63 3.42
C MET A 66 11.43 -11.43 3.45
N GLU A 67 12.43 -10.99 4.19
CA GLU A 67 13.72 -11.69 4.32
C GLU A 67 13.58 -12.98 5.14
N TYR A 68 12.70 -13.00 6.14
CA TYR A 68 12.40 -14.20 6.92
C TYR A 68 11.40 -15.15 6.25
N ALA A 69 10.64 -14.66 5.26
CA ALA A 69 9.61 -15.47 4.60
C ALA A 69 10.20 -16.60 3.76
N THR A 70 9.70 -17.83 3.98
CA THR A 70 10.09 -19.05 3.25
C THR A 70 8.96 -19.60 2.38
N GLY A 71 7.72 -19.20 2.63
CA GLY A 71 6.53 -19.63 1.89
C GLY A 71 6.56 -19.34 0.39
N GLN A 72 5.71 -20.02 -0.35
CA GLN A 72 5.59 -19.85 -1.80
C GLN A 72 4.99 -18.49 -2.19
N TYR A 73 4.11 -17.97 -1.35
CA TYR A 73 3.45 -16.68 -1.49
C TYR A 73 3.73 -15.78 -0.29
N ILE A 74 3.58 -14.48 -0.49
CA ILE A 74 3.65 -13.46 0.56
C ILE A 74 2.35 -12.66 0.55
N TYR A 75 1.79 -12.49 1.74
CA TYR A 75 0.70 -11.60 2.04
C TYR A 75 1.13 -10.62 3.14
N PHE A 76 0.85 -9.33 2.96
CA PHE A 76 1.12 -8.30 3.97
C PHE A 76 -0.14 -7.97 4.74
N MET A 77 -0.02 -7.85 6.06
CA MET A 77 -1.12 -7.51 6.95
C MET A 77 -0.73 -6.36 7.87
N ASP A 78 -1.58 -5.35 7.95
CA ASP A 78 -1.43 -4.27 8.93
C ASP A 78 -2.00 -4.71 10.29
N SER A 79 -1.36 -4.27 11.38
CA SER A 79 -1.64 -4.77 12.73
C SER A 79 -2.92 -4.23 13.38
N ASP A 80 -3.68 -3.39 12.68
CA ASP A 80 -4.94 -2.79 13.12
C ASP A 80 -6.16 -3.17 12.25
N ASP A 81 -5.94 -4.00 11.23
CA ASP A 81 -6.96 -4.47 10.28
C ASP A 81 -7.24 -5.98 10.47
N TRP A 82 -8.20 -6.56 9.74
CA TRP A 82 -8.46 -8.00 9.76
C TRP A 82 -8.91 -8.52 8.39
N LEU A 83 -8.82 -9.83 8.21
CA LEU A 83 -9.06 -10.54 6.96
C LEU A 83 -10.20 -11.54 7.11
N GLU A 84 -11.01 -11.73 6.06
CA GLU A 84 -12.00 -12.82 5.98
C GLU A 84 -11.33 -14.19 6.04
N THR A 85 -11.99 -15.16 6.64
CA THR A 85 -11.40 -16.46 7.01
C THR A 85 -11.01 -17.34 5.82
N ASP A 86 -11.65 -17.18 4.66
CA ASP A 86 -11.39 -17.96 3.43
C ASP A 86 -10.47 -17.23 2.42
N ALA A 87 -10.01 -16.03 2.76
CA ALA A 87 -9.34 -15.15 1.84
C ALA A 87 -8.04 -15.72 1.26
N LEU A 88 -7.15 -16.23 2.14
CA LEU A 88 -5.84 -16.72 1.69
C LEU A 88 -5.97 -18.05 0.93
N GLU A 89 -6.93 -18.90 1.29
CA GLU A 89 -7.19 -20.14 0.57
C GLU A 89 -7.67 -19.88 -0.86
N LEU A 90 -8.66 -19.00 -1.03
CA LEU A 90 -9.15 -18.63 -2.35
C LEU A 90 -8.09 -17.94 -3.22
N CYS A 91 -7.26 -17.08 -2.60
CA CYS A 91 -6.12 -16.48 -3.29
C CYS A 91 -5.11 -17.54 -3.74
N TYR A 92 -4.76 -18.48 -2.87
CA TYR A 92 -3.83 -19.56 -3.17
C TYR A 92 -4.35 -20.44 -4.31
N GLN A 93 -5.61 -20.92 -4.20
CA GLN A 93 -6.23 -21.76 -5.22
C GLN A 93 -6.24 -21.09 -6.58
N LYS A 94 -6.63 -19.82 -6.66
CA LYS A 94 -6.65 -19.06 -7.90
C LYS A 94 -5.22 -18.86 -8.47
N CYS A 95 -4.26 -18.49 -7.62
CA CYS A 95 -2.88 -18.31 -8.05
C CYS A 95 -2.25 -19.59 -8.59
N GLU A 96 -2.54 -20.75 -8.01
CA GLU A 96 -2.02 -22.04 -8.50
C GLU A 96 -2.74 -22.50 -9.77
N ALA A 97 -4.06 -22.40 -9.82
CA ALA A 97 -4.85 -22.80 -10.98
C ALA A 97 -4.49 -21.99 -12.25
N GLU A 98 -4.25 -20.69 -12.10
CA GLU A 98 -4.01 -19.78 -13.21
C GLU A 98 -2.53 -19.37 -13.37
N GLN A 99 -1.63 -19.93 -12.55
CA GLN A 99 -0.18 -19.64 -12.54
C GLN A 99 0.13 -18.13 -12.49
N LEU A 100 -0.51 -17.44 -11.54
CA LEU A 100 -0.41 -16.00 -11.42
C LEU A 100 0.88 -15.54 -10.72
N ASP A 101 1.35 -14.35 -11.08
CA ASP A 101 2.38 -13.60 -10.35
C ASP A 101 1.81 -13.07 -9.03
N PHE A 102 0.58 -12.57 -9.07
CA PHE A 102 -0.22 -12.21 -7.90
C PHE A 102 -1.72 -12.16 -8.21
N VAL A 103 -2.53 -12.23 -7.17
CA VAL A 103 -3.96 -11.94 -7.20
C VAL A 103 -4.28 -10.78 -6.27
N PHE A 104 -5.22 -9.92 -6.65
CA PHE A 104 -5.69 -8.83 -5.81
C PHE A 104 -7.20 -8.88 -5.58
N PHE A 105 -7.66 -8.18 -4.56
CA PHE A 105 -9.06 -8.16 -4.13
C PHE A 105 -9.43 -6.78 -3.57
N ASP A 106 -10.68 -6.63 -3.18
CA ASP A 106 -11.22 -5.39 -2.64
C ASP A 106 -11.15 -5.35 -1.12
N ALA A 107 -11.30 -4.14 -0.57
CA ALA A 107 -11.44 -3.93 0.87
C ALA A 107 -12.64 -3.04 1.17
N GLU A 108 -13.15 -3.18 2.38
CA GLU A 108 -14.11 -2.24 2.95
C GLU A 108 -13.55 -1.52 4.17
N ASN A 109 -14.04 -0.30 4.39
CA ASN A 109 -13.64 0.48 5.55
C ASN A 109 -14.59 0.21 6.71
N PHE A 110 -14.03 -0.10 7.87
CA PHE A 110 -14.76 -0.25 9.12
C PHE A 110 -14.50 0.96 10.03
N PHE A 111 -15.56 1.53 10.58
CA PHE A 111 -15.50 2.68 11.46
C PHE A 111 -15.91 2.27 12.87
N GLU A 112 -15.01 2.42 13.85
CA GLU A 112 -15.33 2.15 15.26
C GLU A 112 -16.26 3.20 15.86
N GLU A 113 -16.12 4.45 15.41
CA GLU A 113 -16.90 5.60 15.90
C GLU A 113 -17.40 6.43 14.70
N ILE A 114 -18.45 7.21 14.90
CA ILE A 114 -18.90 8.18 13.91
C ILE A 114 -17.82 9.26 13.80
N MET A 115 -17.04 9.20 12.75
CA MET A 115 -16.00 10.20 12.49
C MET A 115 -16.52 11.24 11.49
N GLU A 116 -16.50 12.50 11.88
CA GLU A 116 -16.81 13.61 10.96
C GLU A 116 -15.64 13.84 9.99
N ASN A 117 -15.94 14.07 8.70
CA ASN A 117 -14.96 14.43 7.66
C ASN A 117 -13.91 13.38 7.29
N ILE A 118 -14.27 12.10 7.26
CA ILE A 118 -13.37 11.08 6.73
C ILE A 118 -13.31 11.16 5.20
N PRO A 119 -12.10 11.15 4.60
CA PRO A 119 -12.00 10.98 3.16
C PRO A 119 -12.64 9.64 2.75
N SER A 120 -13.58 9.67 1.84
CA SER A 120 -14.17 8.45 1.27
C SER A 120 -13.16 7.79 0.32
N VAL A 121 -12.12 7.17 0.89
CA VAL A 121 -11.20 6.34 0.10
C VAL A 121 -11.86 4.99 -0.08
N THR A 122 -12.17 4.65 -1.31
CA THR A 122 -12.71 3.33 -1.67
C THR A 122 -11.59 2.42 -2.14
N TYR A 123 -11.65 1.17 -1.75
CA TYR A 123 -10.71 0.12 -2.16
C TYR A 123 -11.43 -0.92 -3.06
N SER A 124 -12.28 -0.43 -3.97
CA SER A 124 -12.99 -1.25 -4.96
C SER A 124 -12.17 -1.31 -6.25
N HIS A 125 -11.14 -2.13 -6.24
CA HIS A 125 -10.15 -2.26 -7.33
C HIS A 125 -10.64 -3.15 -8.46
N THR A 126 -11.60 -4.05 -8.17
CA THR A 126 -12.04 -5.09 -9.12
C THR A 126 -13.28 -4.72 -9.93
N LYS A 127 -13.96 -3.63 -9.55
CA LYS A 127 -15.30 -3.27 -10.07
C LYS A 127 -15.40 -3.22 -11.60
N GLU A 128 -14.42 -2.60 -12.25
CA GLU A 128 -14.44 -2.36 -13.71
C GLU A 128 -13.69 -3.44 -14.49
N LEU A 129 -13.28 -4.51 -13.83
CA LEU A 129 -12.51 -5.59 -14.43
C LEU A 129 -13.36 -6.85 -14.54
N GLU A 130 -13.10 -7.66 -15.56
CA GLU A 130 -13.67 -9.00 -15.73
C GLU A 130 -12.81 -10.03 -14.98
N ASP A 131 -13.37 -11.18 -14.65
CA ASP A 131 -12.60 -12.28 -14.09
C ASP A 131 -11.83 -13.02 -15.20
N LYS A 132 -10.60 -12.57 -15.43
CA LYS A 132 -9.63 -13.14 -16.38
C LYS A 132 -8.21 -12.76 -15.97
N ILE A 133 -7.25 -13.38 -16.61
CA ILE A 133 -5.82 -13.04 -16.43
C ILE A 133 -5.48 -11.77 -17.22
N TYR A 134 -4.77 -10.88 -16.56
CA TYR A 134 -4.31 -9.61 -17.13
C TYR A 134 -2.79 -9.48 -17.06
N GLU A 135 -2.21 -8.74 -17.98
CA GLU A 135 -0.94 -8.07 -17.75
C GLU A 135 -1.12 -6.97 -16.69
N GLY A 136 -0.27 -6.93 -15.67
CA GLY A 136 -0.46 -6.01 -14.53
C GLY A 136 -0.49 -4.53 -14.94
N ARG A 137 0.32 -4.12 -15.92
CA ARG A 137 0.26 -2.77 -16.49
C ARG A 137 -1.15 -2.41 -17.01
N ASN A 138 -1.84 -3.37 -17.64
CA ASN A 138 -3.18 -3.12 -18.17
C ASN A 138 -4.20 -2.90 -17.05
N VAL A 139 -4.10 -3.68 -15.97
CA VAL A 139 -4.92 -3.47 -14.75
C VAL A 139 -4.66 -2.08 -14.19
N LEU A 140 -3.39 -1.73 -13.99
CA LEU A 140 -2.98 -0.43 -13.46
C LEU A 140 -3.51 0.73 -14.32
N ASP A 141 -3.39 0.63 -15.64
CA ASP A 141 -3.88 1.67 -16.57
C ASP A 141 -5.41 1.84 -16.52
N ILE A 142 -6.15 0.73 -16.43
CA ILE A 142 -7.62 0.76 -16.25
C ILE A 142 -7.99 1.44 -14.94
N GLN A 143 -7.38 1.02 -13.83
CA GLN A 143 -7.67 1.57 -12.50
C GLN A 143 -7.32 3.07 -12.41
N ILE A 144 -6.19 3.50 -12.99
CA ILE A 144 -5.81 4.92 -13.04
C ILE A 144 -6.82 5.73 -13.87
N LYS A 145 -7.20 5.27 -15.04
CA LYS A 145 -8.20 5.94 -15.90
C LYS A 145 -9.56 6.10 -15.24
N LYS A 146 -9.91 5.17 -14.36
CA LYS A 146 -11.18 5.16 -13.61
C LYS A 146 -11.07 5.82 -12.23
N TYR A 147 -9.89 6.36 -11.85
CA TYR A 147 -9.63 6.91 -10.50
C TYR A 147 -9.89 5.90 -9.38
N GLN A 148 -9.62 4.64 -9.62
CA GLN A 148 -9.82 3.52 -8.69
C GLN A 148 -8.52 2.96 -8.13
N PHE A 149 -7.36 3.40 -8.61
CA PHE A 149 -6.08 2.92 -8.10
C PHE A 149 -5.78 3.56 -6.75
N THR A 150 -5.97 2.79 -5.69
CA THR A 150 -5.59 3.14 -4.32
C THR A 150 -4.53 2.14 -3.85
N PRO A 151 -3.24 2.48 -3.94
CA PRO A 151 -2.16 1.56 -3.61
C PRO A 151 -2.22 1.05 -2.17
N SER A 152 -2.15 -0.25 -2.00
CA SER A 152 -2.04 -0.93 -0.71
C SER A 152 -1.36 -2.28 -0.89
N ALA A 153 -0.34 -2.58 -0.10
CA ALA A 153 0.30 -3.89 -0.09
C ALA A 153 -0.64 -4.99 0.40
N CYS A 154 -1.54 -4.64 1.34
CA CYS A 154 -2.47 -5.58 1.99
C CYS A 154 -3.59 -6.10 1.08
N LEU A 155 -3.72 -5.60 -0.14
CA LEU A 155 -4.72 -6.06 -1.11
C LEU A 155 -4.17 -7.02 -2.15
N ASN A 156 -2.93 -7.49 -1.99
CA ASN A 156 -2.24 -8.32 -2.96
C ASN A 156 -1.67 -9.58 -2.30
N PHE A 157 -1.99 -10.75 -2.87
CA PHE A 157 -1.40 -12.02 -2.50
C PHE A 157 -0.40 -12.41 -3.60
N ILE A 158 0.90 -12.39 -3.27
CA ILE A 158 1.99 -12.26 -4.23
C ILE A 158 2.89 -13.49 -4.23
N ARG A 159 3.21 -14.06 -5.38
CA ARG A 159 4.18 -15.14 -5.52
C ARG A 159 5.57 -14.65 -5.10
N ARG A 160 6.18 -15.28 -4.09
CA ARG A 160 7.48 -14.86 -3.53
C ARG A 160 8.60 -14.86 -4.56
N SER A 161 8.65 -15.87 -5.45
CA SER A 161 9.65 -15.92 -6.52
C SER A 161 9.55 -14.74 -7.49
N PHE A 162 8.34 -14.19 -7.71
CA PHE A 162 8.15 -12.97 -8.50
C PHE A 162 8.82 -11.76 -7.82
N LEU A 163 8.59 -11.56 -6.51
CA LEU A 163 9.24 -10.49 -5.75
C LEU A 163 10.76 -10.58 -5.79
N GLN A 164 11.30 -11.81 -5.66
CA GLN A 164 12.74 -12.09 -5.72
C GLN A 164 13.32 -11.81 -7.10
N LYS A 165 12.68 -12.29 -8.16
CA LYS A 165 13.08 -12.10 -9.57
C LYS A 165 13.19 -10.62 -9.93
N HIS A 166 12.25 -9.80 -9.47
CA HIS A 166 12.19 -8.36 -9.77
C HIS A 166 12.87 -7.49 -8.70
N VAL A 167 13.45 -8.10 -7.66
CA VAL A 167 14.11 -7.41 -6.54
C VAL A 167 13.19 -6.33 -5.94
N LEU A 168 11.88 -6.65 -5.85
CA LEU A 168 10.88 -5.73 -5.32
C LEU A 168 11.01 -5.61 -3.80
N LYS A 169 11.25 -4.39 -3.33
CA LYS A 169 11.33 -4.05 -1.90
C LYS A 169 10.60 -2.71 -1.64
N PHE A 170 10.15 -2.53 -0.41
CA PHE A 170 9.64 -1.24 0.02
C PHE A 170 10.79 -0.22 0.16
N TYR A 171 10.58 0.98 -0.36
CA TYR A 171 11.58 2.04 -0.27
C TYR A 171 11.67 2.56 1.17
N PRO A 172 12.87 2.55 1.78
CA PRO A 172 13.00 2.89 3.20
C PRO A 172 12.75 4.38 3.49
N HIS A 173 12.28 4.67 4.70
CA HIS A 173 12.17 6.02 5.29
C HIS A 173 11.25 7.01 4.56
N ILE A 174 10.37 6.55 3.67
CA ILE A 174 9.31 7.37 3.07
C ILE A 174 7.95 7.08 3.72
N LEU A 175 7.06 8.04 3.66
CA LEU A 175 5.62 7.82 3.82
C LEU A 175 5.04 7.41 2.46
N HIS A 176 3.90 6.72 2.48
CA HIS A 176 3.24 6.28 1.24
C HIS A 176 4.10 5.33 0.39
N GLU A 177 4.84 4.44 1.05
CA GLU A 177 5.70 3.42 0.43
C GLU A 177 4.91 2.52 -0.54
N ASP A 178 3.62 2.31 -0.26
CA ASP A 178 2.70 1.55 -1.10
C ASP A 178 2.52 2.15 -2.48
N GLN A 179 2.63 3.49 -2.63
CA GLN A 179 2.56 4.16 -3.93
C GLN A 179 3.64 3.64 -4.89
N LEU A 180 4.84 3.43 -4.38
CA LEU A 180 5.95 2.94 -5.18
C LEU A 180 5.91 1.43 -5.34
N PHE A 181 5.77 0.69 -4.22
CA PHE A 181 5.80 -0.76 -4.22
C PHE A 181 4.70 -1.36 -5.10
N THR A 182 3.45 -0.95 -4.87
CA THR A 182 2.31 -1.50 -5.63
C THR A 182 2.37 -1.09 -7.11
N SER A 183 2.77 0.14 -7.42
CA SER A 183 2.96 0.53 -8.83
C SER A 183 4.02 -0.32 -9.53
N LEU A 184 5.16 -0.59 -8.89
CA LEU A 184 6.21 -1.45 -9.45
C LEU A 184 5.77 -2.91 -9.54
N LEU A 185 4.96 -3.40 -8.60
CA LEU A 185 4.37 -4.74 -8.65
C LEU A 185 3.53 -4.90 -9.92
N TYR A 186 2.58 -3.98 -10.15
CA TYR A 186 1.70 -4.04 -11.32
C TYR A 186 2.45 -3.82 -12.64
N LEU A 187 3.41 -2.88 -12.70
CA LEU A 187 4.16 -2.57 -13.93
C LEU A 187 5.05 -3.72 -14.42
N GLN A 188 5.38 -4.68 -13.57
CA GLN A 188 6.30 -5.77 -13.89
C GLN A 188 5.61 -7.14 -14.02
N ALA A 189 4.40 -7.29 -13.53
CA ALA A 189 3.68 -8.56 -13.57
C ALA A 189 3.07 -8.85 -14.93
N GLN A 190 3.13 -10.12 -15.34
CA GLN A 190 2.58 -10.61 -16.59
C GLN A 190 1.24 -11.32 -16.40
N ASN A 191 1.09 -12.06 -15.32
CA ASN A 191 -0.11 -12.84 -15.02
C ASN A 191 -0.73 -12.37 -13.71
N VAL A 192 -1.76 -11.53 -13.82
CA VAL A 192 -2.46 -10.95 -12.67
C VAL A 192 -3.91 -11.38 -12.70
N GLY A 193 -4.36 -11.97 -11.61
CA GLY A 193 -5.77 -12.31 -11.39
C GLY A 193 -6.44 -11.38 -10.39
N LEU A 194 -7.74 -11.51 -10.26
CA LEU A 194 -8.53 -10.77 -9.28
C LEU A 194 -9.61 -11.65 -8.65
N ILE A 195 -10.03 -11.29 -7.43
CA ILE A 195 -11.19 -11.87 -6.77
C ILE A 195 -12.13 -10.73 -6.38
N LYS A 196 -13.35 -10.74 -6.90
CA LYS A 196 -14.37 -9.69 -6.65
C LYS A 196 -15.02 -9.87 -5.28
N ARG A 197 -14.23 -9.77 -4.22
CA ARG A 197 -14.69 -9.85 -2.83
C ARG A 197 -13.95 -8.85 -1.95
N ASN A 198 -14.64 -8.32 -0.94
CA ASN A 198 -14.06 -7.51 0.12
C ASN A 198 -13.48 -8.44 1.19
N PHE A 199 -12.25 -8.92 0.97
CA PHE A 199 -11.60 -9.80 1.95
C PHE A 199 -10.98 -9.04 3.11
N PHE A 200 -10.56 -7.80 2.87
CA PHE A 200 -9.82 -6.99 3.82
C PHE A 200 -10.72 -5.94 4.46
N HIS A 201 -10.74 -5.93 5.79
CA HIS A 201 -11.49 -4.97 6.58
C HIS A 201 -10.51 -3.95 7.17
N ARG A 202 -10.53 -2.76 6.59
CA ARG A 202 -9.66 -1.67 6.99
C ARG A 202 -10.28 -0.85 8.10
N ARG A 203 -9.58 -0.79 9.22
CA ARG A 203 -10.01 0.02 10.36
C ARG A 203 -9.68 1.49 10.16
N MET A 204 -10.71 2.32 10.22
CA MET A 204 -10.56 3.77 10.21
C MET A 204 -10.62 4.27 11.65
N ARG A 205 -9.52 4.83 12.13
CA ARG A 205 -9.37 5.31 13.52
C ARG A 205 -8.70 6.68 13.59
N PRO A 206 -8.98 7.47 14.66
CA PRO A 206 -8.23 8.69 14.95
C PRO A 206 -6.74 8.41 15.16
N ASN A 207 -5.89 9.39 14.86
CA ASN A 207 -4.44 9.33 15.05
C ASN A 207 -3.71 8.24 14.24
N SER A 208 -4.32 7.73 13.17
CA SER A 208 -3.64 6.89 12.19
C SER A 208 -2.74 7.74 11.27
N ILE A 209 -1.84 7.09 10.52
CA ILE A 209 -1.03 7.75 9.49
C ILE A 209 -1.92 8.51 8.49
N MET A 210 -3.08 7.96 8.15
CA MET A 210 -4.03 8.53 7.19
C MET A 210 -4.78 9.76 7.73
N THR A 211 -5.00 9.83 9.04
CA THR A 211 -5.70 10.96 9.70
C THR A 211 -4.73 12.01 10.23
N SER A 212 -3.43 11.76 10.15
CA SER A 212 -2.39 12.67 10.61
C SER A 212 -2.28 13.93 9.72
N ARG A 213 -1.78 15.01 10.31
CA ARG A 213 -1.59 16.28 9.61
C ARG A 213 -0.62 16.13 8.44
N PHE A 214 -1.00 16.65 7.27
CA PHE A 214 -0.15 16.71 6.09
C PHE A 214 1.07 17.62 6.33
N THR A 215 2.27 17.11 6.05
CA THR A 215 3.56 17.77 6.34
C THR A 215 4.46 17.80 5.10
N TRP A 216 5.62 18.48 5.20
CA TRP A 216 6.64 18.43 4.16
C TRP A 216 7.17 17.01 3.91
N LYS A 217 7.14 16.12 4.93
CA LYS A 217 7.54 14.71 4.78
C LYS A 217 6.64 13.98 3.78
N ASN A 218 5.34 14.26 3.76
CA ASN A 218 4.43 13.68 2.75
C ASN A 218 4.87 14.10 1.33
N ILE A 219 5.10 15.40 1.10
CA ILE A 219 5.56 15.91 -0.20
C ILE A 219 6.89 15.28 -0.60
N SER A 220 7.90 15.29 0.29
CA SER A 220 9.21 14.72 -0.03
C SER A 220 9.11 13.23 -0.39
N SER A 221 8.22 12.49 0.27
CA SER A 221 7.97 11.08 -0.04
C SER A 221 7.34 10.90 -1.42
N TYR A 222 6.32 11.68 -1.77
CA TYR A 222 5.75 11.66 -3.13
C TYR A 222 6.79 12.03 -4.20
N LEU A 223 7.67 13.00 -3.94
CA LEU A 223 8.74 13.35 -4.87
C LEU A 223 9.76 12.22 -5.03
N THR A 224 10.02 11.44 -3.98
CA THR A 224 10.82 10.21 -4.05
C THR A 224 10.14 9.18 -4.95
N VAL A 225 8.83 8.94 -4.79
CA VAL A 225 8.06 8.04 -5.68
C VAL A 225 8.17 8.48 -7.14
N VAL A 226 8.00 9.79 -7.41
CA VAL A 226 8.19 10.36 -8.77
C VAL A 226 9.59 10.06 -9.31
N HIS A 227 10.62 10.24 -8.49
CA HIS A 227 12.00 9.99 -8.90
C HIS A 227 12.23 8.52 -9.26
N GLU A 228 11.85 7.61 -8.37
CA GLU A 228 12.09 6.17 -8.56
C GLU A 228 11.29 5.59 -9.72
N LEU A 229 10.02 5.96 -9.89
CA LEU A 229 9.21 5.50 -11.03
C LEU A 229 9.72 6.07 -12.36
N ASN A 230 10.18 7.32 -12.41
CA ASN A 230 10.82 7.84 -13.62
C ASN A 230 12.13 7.11 -13.94
N LYS A 231 12.95 6.81 -12.93
CA LYS A 231 14.18 6.03 -13.09
C LYS A 231 13.89 4.63 -13.63
N PHE A 232 12.89 3.94 -13.07
CA PHE A 232 12.42 2.65 -13.60
C PHE A 232 11.95 2.78 -15.05
N GLY A 233 11.14 3.79 -15.36
CA GLY A 233 10.56 4.03 -16.68
C GLY A 233 11.59 4.30 -17.79
N GLN A 234 12.80 4.81 -17.47
CA GLN A 234 13.83 5.07 -18.48
C GLN A 234 14.22 3.85 -19.30
N LYS A 235 14.11 2.66 -18.73
CA LYS A 235 14.48 1.38 -19.36
C LYS A 235 13.28 0.61 -19.90
N GLN A 236 12.08 1.21 -19.88
CA GLN A 236 10.82 0.53 -20.21
C GLN A 236 10.27 0.95 -21.57
N SER A 237 9.28 0.18 -22.06
CA SER A 237 8.56 0.48 -23.29
C SER A 237 7.80 1.83 -23.19
N TYR A 238 7.36 2.34 -24.34
CA TYR A 238 6.57 3.58 -24.39
C TYR A 238 5.27 3.45 -23.56
N GLU A 239 4.59 2.33 -23.67
CA GLU A 239 3.30 2.08 -22.98
C GLU A 239 3.46 2.10 -21.47
N ILE A 240 4.53 1.51 -20.94
CA ILE A 240 4.85 1.54 -19.50
C ILE A 240 5.15 2.97 -19.06
N ARG A 241 5.93 3.73 -19.83
CA ARG A 241 6.21 5.15 -19.53
C ARG A 241 4.95 6.01 -19.51
N GLU A 242 4.02 5.78 -20.43
CA GLU A 242 2.74 6.48 -20.46
C GLU A 242 1.88 6.15 -19.24
N THR A 243 1.81 4.88 -18.83
CA THR A 243 1.09 4.47 -17.60
C THR A 243 1.73 5.13 -16.37
N ILE A 244 3.05 5.12 -16.26
CA ILE A 244 3.78 5.83 -15.19
C ILE A 244 3.45 7.33 -15.21
N HIS A 245 3.52 7.98 -16.36
CA HIS A 245 3.22 9.40 -16.48
C HIS A 245 1.81 9.74 -16.01
N ARG A 246 0.82 8.94 -16.39
CA ARG A 246 -0.58 9.12 -16.00
C ARG A 246 -0.76 8.96 -14.49
N PHE A 247 -0.18 7.91 -13.91
CA PHE A 247 -0.18 7.70 -12.47
C PHE A 247 0.47 8.87 -11.71
N LEU A 248 1.68 9.25 -12.10
CA LEU A 248 2.41 10.34 -11.46
C LEU A 248 1.68 11.68 -11.56
N SER A 249 0.98 11.93 -12.67
CA SER A 249 0.16 13.15 -12.83
C SER A 249 -1.00 13.17 -11.84
N GLN A 250 -1.72 12.07 -11.65
CA GLN A 250 -2.81 12.01 -10.67
C GLN A 250 -2.29 12.11 -9.24
N MET A 251 -1.29 11.31 -8.90
CA MET A 251 -0.71 11.24 -7.56
C MET A 251 -0.11 12.58 -7.12
N LEU A 252 0.76 13.17 -7.97
CA LEU A 252 1.47 14.39 -7.58
C LEU A 252 0.55 15.62 -7.60
N ASP A 253 -0.39 15.71 -8.56
CA ASP A 253 -1.38 16.80 -8.60
C ASP A 253 -2.23 16.80 -7.32
N ALA A 254 -2.71 15.63 -6.88
CA ALA A 254 -3.46 15.48 -5.64
C ALA A 254 -2.61 15.84 -4.40
N ALA A 255 -1.36 15.40 -4.34
CA ALA A 255 -0.46 15.71 -3.23
C ALA A 255 -0.14 17.23 -3.16
N VAL A 256 0.12 17.87 -4.29
CA VAL A 256 0.37 19.32 -4.38
C VAL A 256 -0.89 20.11 -4.03
N TRP A 257 -2.07 19.61 -4.41
CA TRP A 257 -3.34 20.21 -3.97
C TRP A 257 -3.45 20.25 -2.45
N GLN A 258 -3.15 19.15 -1.75
CA GLN A 258 -3.18 19.08 -0.28
C GLN A 258 -2.13 19.98 0.38
N ALA A 259 -1.03 20.24 -0.31
CA ALA A 259 0.08 21.04 0.21
C ALA A 259 -0.26 22.53 0.48
N HIS A 260 -1.46 23.00 0.09
CA HIS A 260 -1.94 24.34 0.51
C HIS A 260 -2.06 24.47 2.05
N ALA A 261 -2.14 23.33 2.78
CA ALA A 261 -2.14 23.30 4.24
C ALA A 261 -0.75 23.52 4.87
N LEU A 262 0.33 23.49 4.09
CA LEU A 262 1.70 23.69 4.58
C LEU A 262 2.02 25.16 4.87
N PRO A 263 3.05 25.44 5.69
CA PRO A 263 3.60 26.78 5.87
C PRO A 263 4.02 27.43 4.55
N LEU A 264 3.90 28.76 4.43
CA LEU A 264 4.10 29.50 3.19
C LEU A 264 5.49 29.22 2.53
N GLN A 265 6.54 29.14 3.33
CA GLN A 265 7.90 28.85 2.84
C GLN A 265 7.96 27.49 2.11
N HIS A 266 7.27 26.45 2.61
CA HIS A 266 7.19 25.16 1.94
C HIS A 266 6.34 25.22 0.67
N ARG A 267 5.26 26.00 0.68
CA ARG A 267 4.41 26.20 -0.50
C ARG A 267 5.18 26.89 -1.62
N ILE A 268 5.95 27.94 -1.33
CA ILE A 268 6.82 28.63 -2.31
C ILE A 268 7.88 27.68 -2.86
N LYS A 269 8.56 26.93 -1.98
CA LYS A 269 9.55 25.92 -2.40
C LYS A 269 8.94 24.88 -3.34
N LEU A 270 7.76 24.35 -2.99
CA LEU A 270 7.06 23.37 -3.81
C LEU A 270 6.59 23.97 -5.14
N PHE A 271 6.09 25.19 -5.14
CA PHE A 271 5.68 25.92 -6.34
C PHE A 271 6.83 26.04 -7.36
N ILE A 272 8.02 26.45 -6.89
CA ILE A 272 9.21 26.55 -7.73
C ILE A 272 9.59 25.17 -8.29
N LEU A 273 9.61 24.12 -7.46
CA LEU A 273 9.89 22.76 -7.90
C LEU A 273 8.88 22.26 -8.96
N CYS A 274 7.61 22.59 -8.78
CA CYS A 274 6.56 22.21 -9.75
C CYS A 274 6.74 22.97 -11.08
N LEU A 275 7.12 24.24 -11.07
CA LEU A 275 7.35 24.99 -12.30
C LEU A 275 8.58 24.51 -13.08
N THR A 276 9.65 24.13 -12.38
CA THR A 276 10.95 23.79 -12.99
C THR A 276 11.08 22.31 -13.33
N LYS A 277 10.76 21.42 -12.37
CA LYS A 277 11.06 19.99 -12.47
C LYS A 277 9.83 19.11 -12.70
N TYR A 278 8.69 19.50 -12.13
CA TYR A 278 7.50 18.64 -12.10
C TYR A 278 6.31 19.21 -12.88
N ARG A 279 6.56 20.20 -13.75
CA ARG A 279 5.53 20.95 -14.50
C ARG A 279 4.57 20.03 -15.29
N LYS A 280 5.09 18.94 -15.82
CA LYS A 280 4.32 17.96 -16.62
C LYS A 280 3.33 17.12 -15.81
N TYR A 281 3.42 17.14 -14.46
CA TYR A 281 2.59 16.34 -13.57
C TYR A 281 1.56 17.15 -12.79
N VAL A 282 1.65 18.49 -12.79
CA VAL A 282 0.82 19.35 -11.94
C VAL A 282 0.07 20.37 -12.76
N THR A 283 -1.25 20.48 -12.54
CA THR A 283 -2.11 21.41 -13.28
C THR A 283 -1.90 22.86 -12.82
N LEU A 284 -2.21 23.83 -13.69
CA LEU A 284 -2.18 25.26 -13.33
C LEU A 284 -3.16 25.58 -12.21
N ARG A 285 -4.34 24.90 -12.23
CA ARG A 285 -5.35 25.04 -11.18
C ARG A 285 -4.79 24.63 -9.81
N THR A 286 -4.09 23.51 -9.74
CA THR A 286 -3.46 23.01 -8.50
C THR A 286 -2.38 23.97 -8.00
N LEU A 287 -1.56 24.53 -8.90
CA LEU A 287 -0.57 25.55 -8.54
C LEU A 287 -1.22 26.83 -8.00
N ALA A 288 -2.33 27.28 -8.59
CA ALA A 288 -3.09 28.41 -8.06
C ALA A 288 -3.63 28.12 -6.65
N VAL A 289 -4.21 26.94 -6.42
CA VAL A 289 -4.69 26.51 -5.09
C VAL A 289 -3.54 26.45 -4.09
N LEU A 290 -2.39 25.89 -4.46
CA LEU A 290 -1.20 25.83 -3.61
C LEU A 290 -0.82 27.22 -3.07
N MET A 291 -0.90 28.25 -3.91
CA MET A 291 -0.48 29.61 -3.53
C MET A 291 -1.59 30.47 -2.92
N MET A 292 -2.83 30.34 -3.38
CA MET A 292 -3.92 31.27 -3.05
C MET A 292 -4.83 30.77 -1.91
N LYS A 293 -5.00 29.44 -1.76
CA LYS A 293 -5.92 28.91 -0.72
C LYS A 293 -5.33 29.13 0.65
N ARG A 294 -6.07 29.85 1.51
CA ARG A 294 -5.70 30.05 2.92
C ARG A 294 -6.12 28.82 3.72
N LYS A 295 -5.33 28.53 4.75
CA LYS A 295 -5.71 27.53 5.75
C LYS A 295 -6.96 28.04 6.47
N LYS A 296 -8.07 27.28 6.45
CA LYS A 296 -9.18 27.48 7.35
C LYS A 296 -8.82 26.95 8.73
#